data_382265f935c55f174f75486e2f9fedc2
#
_entry.id   382265f935c55f174f75486e2f9fedc2
#
_cell.length_a   1.000
_cell.length_b   1.000
_cell.length_c   1.000
_cell.angle_alpha   90.00
_cell.angle_beta   90.00
_cell.angle_gamma   90.00
#
_symmetry.space_group_name_H-M   'P 1'
#
loop_
_entity.id
_entity.type
_entity.pdbx_description
1 polymer ?
#
loop_
_entity_poly.entity_id
_entity_poly.type
_entity_poly.pdbx_seq_one_letter_code
_entity_poly.pdbx_strand_id
1 'polypeptide(L)'
;MKGADNEHENSAETLLQSGHAWNGQHIEHYPAGQPEITVMKMTIPAHSELPWHTHPMPNTAYILSGSLTIEDKASGETKTFNAGEAFNESIDIAHRGFTTDQPAELIIFYAGVEGIDLSIPLPGEEAEY
;
A
#
# COMPACT_ATOMS: atom_id res chain seq x y z
N MET A 1 3.25 -30.13 -19.88
CA MET A 1 3.09 -30.54 -19.33
C MET A 1 2.30 -31.01 -18.86
N LYS A 2 2.34 -31.03 -18.61
CA LYS A 2 1.82 -31.54 -18.13
C LYS A 2 0.88 -31.63 -17.84
N GLY A 3 1.02 -31.44 -18.15
CA GLY A 3 0.00 -31.71 -18.24
C GLY A 3 -0.82 -32.42 -17.36
N ALA A 4 -1.17 -33.42 -17.71
CA ALA A 4 -2.07 -34.21 -16.91
C ALA A 4 -1.80 -34.04 -15.44
N ASP A 5 -0.61 -33.65 -15.12
CA ASP A 5 -0.21 -33.47 -13.75
C ASP A 5 -0.23 -31.99 -13.39
N ASN A 6 -1.43 -31.49 -13.16
CA ASN A 6 -1.63 -30.06 -12.92
C ASN A 6 -0.99 -29.57 -11.62
N GLU A 7 -0.73 -30.45 -10.67
CA GLU A 7 -0.09 -30.04 -9.42
C GLU A 7 1.31 -29.49 -9.66
N HIS A 8 1.94 -29.82 -10.79
CA HIS A 8 3.27 -29.33 -11.14
C HIS A 8 3.24 -28.15 -12.13
N GLU A 9 2.08 -27.73 -12.51
CA GLU A 9 1.96 -26.58 -13.39
C GLU A 9 2.11 -25.31 -12.62
N ASN A 10 2.85 -24.37 -13.20
CA ASN A 10 2.93 -23.03 -12.64
C ASN A 10 1.66 -22.26 -12.94
N SER A 11 1.30 -21.37 -12.05
CA SER A 11 0.19 -20.47 -12.29
C SER A 11 0.60 -19.07 -11.86
N ALA A 12 -0.03 -18.07 -12.47
CA ALA A 12 0.22 -16.68 -12.12
C ALA A 12 -1.09 -15.91 -12.25
N GLU A 13 -1.34 -15.08 -11.26
CA GLU A 13 -2.52 -14.24 -11.23
C GLU A 13 -2.08 -12.79 -11.04
N THR A 14 -2.51 -11.90 -11.92
CA THR A 14 -2.24 -10.48 -11.77
C THR A 14 -3.22 -9.90 -10.76
N LEU A 15 -2.71 -9.44 -9.62
CA LEU A 15 -3.54 -8.87 -8.58
C LEU A 15 -3.80 -7.39 -8.80
N LEU A 16 -2.86 -6.70 -9.42
CA LEU A 16 -2.98 -5.27 -9.70
C LEU A 16 -2.05 -4.91 -10.85
N GLN A 17 -2.58 -4.17 -11.81
CA GLN A 17 -1.79 -3.58 -12.88
C GLN A 17 -2.43 -2.26 -13.23
N SER A 18 -1.84 -1.14 -12.73
CA SER A 18 -2.49 0.15 -12.85
C SER A 18 -1.48 1.28 -12.74
N GLY A 19 -1.68 2.31 -13.53
CA GLY A 19 -0.94 3.57 -13.41
C GLY A 19 -1.64 4.59 -12.52
N HIS A 20 -2.62 4.15 -11.72
CA HIS A 20 -3.38 5.04 -10.84
C HIS A 20 -3.34 4.55 -9.42
N ALA A 21 -3.38 5.48 -8.46
CA ALA A 21 -3.60 5.18 -7.06
C ALA A 21 -5.08 4.83 -6.84
N TRP A 22 -5.37 4.27 -5.66
CA TRP A 22 -6.72 3.84 -5.29
C TRP A 22 -7.76 4.97 -5.36
N ASN A 23 -7.32 6.22 -5.17
CA ASN A 23 -8.17 7.40 -5.18
C ASN A 23 -8.29 8.05 -6.57
N GLY A 24 -7.73 7.42 -7.61
CA GLY A 24 -7.78 7.91 -8.98
C GLY A 24 -6.61 8.79 -9.40
N GLN A 25 -5.71 9.11 -8.48
CA GLN A 25 -4.54 9.92 -8.82
C GLN A 25 -3.68 9.20 -9.87
N HIS A 26 -3.32 9.90 -10.93
CA HIS A 26 -2.44 9.37 -11.95
C HIS A 26 -0.99 9.34 -11.44
N ILE A 27 -0.32 8.19 -11.58
CA ILE A 27 1.09 8.07 -11.21
C ILE A 27 1.92 8.56 -12.40
N GLU A 28 2.58 9.72 -12.24
CA GLU A 28 3.20 10.41 -13.37
C GLU A 28 4.52 9.80 -13.81
N HIS A 29 5.35 9.41 -12.84
CA HIS A 29 6.68 8.87 -13.14
C HIS A 29 7.26 8.21 -11.88
N TYR A 30 8.33 7.45 -12.08
CA TYR A 30 9.12 6.97 -10.96
C TYR A 30 10.01 8.09 -10.44
N PRO A 31 10.38 8.07 -9.15
CA PRO A 31 11.28 9.10 -8.62
C PRO A 31 12.65 9.02 -9.28
N ALA A 32 13.31 10.18 -9.44
CA ALA A 32 14.65 10.26 -9.96
C ALA A 32 15.67 9.93 -8.87
N GLY A 33 16.79 9.31 -9.26
CA GLY A 33 17.86 8.97 -8.35
C GLY A 33 18.22 7.49 -8.42
N GLN A 34 19.08 7.07 -7.50
CA GLN A 34 19.46 5.66 -7.41
C GLN A 34 18.29 4.86 -6.82
N PRO A 35 17.72 3.93 -7.58
CA PRO A 35 16.60 3.14 -7.07
C PRO A 35 16.98 2.37 -5.81
N GLU A 36 16.06 2.38 -4.85
CA GLU A 36 16.19 1.58 -3.63
C GLU A 36 14.81 1.01 -3.33
N ILE A 37 14.69 -0.30 -3.44
CA ILE A 37 13.42 -0.99 -3.24
C ILE A 37 13.31 -1.40 -1.78
N THR A 38 12.16 -1.12 -1.17
CA THR A 38 11.87 -1.58 0.19
C THR A 38 10.61 -2.41 0.16
N VAL A 39 10.66 -3.56 0.82
CA VAL A 39 9.48 -4.40 1.06
C VAL A 39 9.30 -4.49 2.56
N MET A 40 8.14 -4.08 3.05
CA MET A 40 7.86 -3.99 4.47
C MET A 40 6.63 -4.83 4.80
N LYS A 41 6.70 -5.56 5.92
CA LYS A 41 5.52 -6.22 6.49
C LYS A 41 5.03 -5.37 7.64
N MET A 42 3.74 -5.01 7.62
CA MET A 42 3.13 -4.20 8.65
C MET A 42 1.97 -4.97 9.27
N THR A 43 1.89 -4.93 10.60
CA THR A 43 0.80 -5.51 11.35
C THR A 43 0.10 -4.39 12.11
N ILE A 44 -1.21 -4.26 11.91
CA ILE A 44 -2.00 -3.20 12.51
C ILE A 44 -3.06 -3.86 13.40
N PRO A 45 -3.08 -3.58 14.70
CA PRO A 45 -4.12 -4.14 15.59
C PRO A 45 -5.51 -3.70 15.17
N ALA A 46 -6.54 -4.40 15.65
CA ALA A 46 -7.92 -3.97 15.48
C ALA A 46 -8.13 -2.61 16.17
N HIS A 47 -9.11 -1.84 15.70
CA HIS A 47 -9.50 -0.54 16.26
C HIS A 47 -8.35 0.45 16.33
N SER A 48 -7.51 0.48 15.28
CA SER A 48 -6.33 1.35 15.20
C SER A 48 -6.48 2.35 14.07
N GLU A 49 -6.02 3.58 14.31
CA GLU A 49 -5.90 4.61 13.28
C GLU A 49 -4.43 4.95 13.13
N LEU A 50 -3.92 4.86 11.90
CA LEU A 50 -2.56 5.30 11.61
C LEU A 50 -2.53 6.82 11.49
N PRO A 51 -1.36 7.44 11.72
CA PRO A 51 -1.25 8.90 11.57
C PRO A 51 -1.47 9.33 10.12
N TRP A 52 -1.94 10.57 9.93
CA TRP A 52 -2.00 11.19 8.61
C TRP A 52 -0.58 11.39 8.07
N HIS A 53 -0.33 10.96 6.85
CA HIS A 53 1.00 11.01 6.25
C HIS A 53 0.93 11.07 4.73
N THR A 54 2.08 11.26 4.10
CA THR A 54 2.25 11.20 2.65
C THR A 54 3.38 10.24 2.31
N HIS A 55 3.38 9.75 1.07
CA HIS A 55 4.50 8.99 0.51
C HIS A 55 5.03 9.73 -0.71
N PRO A 56 6.36 9.96 -0.80
CA PRO A 56 6.93 10.68 -1.96
C PRO A 56 7.24 9.79 -3.15
N MET A 57 6.86 8.50 -3.13
CA MET A 57 7.14 7.55 -4.21
C MET A 57 5.97 6.62 -4.42
N PRO A 58 5.89 5.98 -5.60
CA PRO A 58 4.90 4.92 -5.81
C PRO A 58 5.09 3.81 -4.78
N ASN A 59 3.99 3.34 -4.23
CA ASN A 59 4.03 2.21 -3.32
C ASN A 59 2.73 1.43 -3.44
N THR A 60 2.85 0.11 -3.25
CA THR A 60 1.76 -0.83 -3.47
C THR A 60 1.65 -1.74 -2.27
N ALA A 61 0.45 -1.90 -1.76
CA ALA A 61 0.17 -2.75 -0.63
C ALA A 61 -0.59 -3.99 -1.06
N TYR A 62 -0.34 -5.10 -0.38
CA TYR A 62 -1.07 -6.35 -0.53
C TYR A 62 -1.54 -6.79 0.84
N ILE A 63 -2.83 -7.03 0.99
CA ILE A 63 -3.41 -7.44 2.28
C ILE A 63 -3.25 -8.95 2.43
N LEU A 64 -2.48 -9.35 3.46
CA LEU A 64 -2.29 -10.77 3.78
C LEU A 64 -3.46 -11.33 4.57
N SER A 65 -3.97 -10.56 5.53
CA SER A 65 -5.07 -11.00 6.38
C SER A 65 -5.84 -9.81 6.92
N GLY A 66 -7.10 -10.02 7.25
CA GLY A 66 -7.96 -8.98 7.76
C GLY A 66 -8.40 -8.01 6.69
N SER A 67 -8.64 -6.78 7.08
CA SER A 67 -9.02 -5.72 6.17
C SER A 67 -8.50 -4.38 6.67
N LEU A 68 -8.23 -3.49 5.72
CA LEU A 68 -7.70 -2.15 6.01
C LEU A 68 -8.51 -1.15 5.20
N THR A 69 -8.95 -0.08 5.86
CA THR A 69 -9.63 1.02 5.18
C THR A 69 -8.64 2.16 5.02
N ILE A 70 -8.56 2.70 3.80
CA ILE A 70 -7.72 3.85 3.50
C ILE A 70 -8.62 5.06 3.37
N GLU A 71 -8.18 6.18 3.92
CA GLU A 71 -8.94 7.42 3.93
C GLU A 71 -8.10 8.55 3.36
N ASP A 72 -8.66 9.29 2.39
CA ASP A 72 -8.06 10.50 1.81
C ASP A 72 -8.47 11.69 2.68
N LYS A 73 -7.48 12.46 3.15
CA LYS A 73 -7.76 13.54 4.12
C LYS A 73 -8.56 14.67 3.51
N ALA A 74 -8.25 15.08 2.29
CA ALA A 74 -8.88 16.24 1.68
C ALA A 74 -10.31 15.96 1.24
N SER A 75 -10.56 14.80 0.64
CA SER A 75 -11.87 14.45 0.09
C SER A 75 -12.76 13.72 1.08
N GLY A 76 -12.16 13.06 2.06
CA GLY A 76 -12.89 12.16 2.96
C GLY A 76 -13.25 10.84 2.32
N GLU A 77 -12.82 10.59 1.10
CA GLU A 77 -13.07 9.32 0.41
C GLU A 77 -12.40 8.18 1.17
N THR A 78 -13.11 7.07 1.30
CA THR A 78 -12.56 5.87 1.94
C THR A 78 -12.76 4.66 1.04
N LYS A 79 -11.87 3.67 1.20
CA LYS A 79 -12.04 2.39 0.52
C LYS A 79 -11.43 1.29 1.39
N THR A 80 -12.14 0.19 1.51
CA THR A 80 -11.69 -0.95 2.30
C THR A 80 -11.14 -2.04 1.39
N PHE A 81 -9.97 -2.54 1.75
CA PHE A 81 -9.32 -3.64 1.05
C PHE A 81 -9.24 -4.84 1.97
N ASN A 82 -9.54 -6.01 1.42
CA ASN A 82 -9.59 -7.27 2.16
C ASN A 82 -8.42 -8.17 1.78
N ALA A 83 -8.24 -9.25 2.56
CA ALA A 83 -7.19 -10.23 2.29
C ALA A 83 -7.22 -10.68 0.82
N GLY A 84 -6.04 -10.72 0.20
CA GLY A 84 -5.89 -11.10 -1.20
C GLY A 84 -5.97 -9.93 -2.18
N GLU A 85 -6.28 -8.73 -1.71
CA GLU A 85 -6.40 -7.54 -2.57
C GLU A 85 -5.14 -6.67 -2.49
N ALA A 86 -4.78 -6.07 -3.62
CA ALA A 86 -3.65 -5.15 -3.71
C ALA A 86 -4.12 -3.79 -4.22
N PHE A 87 -3.45 -2.73 -3.79
CA PHE A 87 -3.78 -1.38 -4.23
C PHE A 87 -2.53 -0.49 -4.23
N ASN A 88 -2.53 0.52 -5.11
CA ASN A 88 -1.52 1.56 -5.13
C ASN A 88 -1.95 2.69 -4.19
N GLU A 89 -1.06 3.13 -3.32
CA GLU A 89 -1.33 4.28 -2.47
C GLU A 89 -1.08 5.59 -3.23
N SER A 90 -1.67 6.67 -2.74
CA SER A 90 -1.50 7.98 -3.34
C SER A 90 -0.11 8.55 -3.02
N ILE A 91 0.38 9.43 -3.89
CA ILE A 91 1.70 10.04 -3.80
C ILE A 91 1.51 11.51 -3.45
N ASP A 92 2.20 11.97 -2.40
CA ASP A 92 2.16 13.36 -1.92
C ASP A 92 0.76 13.87 -1.55
N ILE A 93 -0.16 12.96 -1.30
CA ILE A 93 -1.53 13.28 -0.88
C ILE A 93 -1.72 12.71 0.52
N ALA A 94 -2.19 13.54 1.44
CA ALA A 94 -2.38 13.13 2.84
C ALA A 94 -3.47 12.07 2.95
N HIS A 95 -3.13 10.97 3.60
CA HIS A 95 -4.03 9.85 3.80
C HIS A 95 -3.63 9.08 5.06
N ARG A 96 -4.49 8.16 5.46
CA ARG A 96 -4.19 7.23 6.55
C ARG A 96 -4.93 5.93 6.33
N GLY A 97 -4.43 4.87 6.99
CA GLY A 97 -5.15 3.62 7.10
C GLY A 97 -5.75 3.47 8.48
N PHE A 98 -6.86 2.74 8.57
CA PHE A 98 -7.41 2.37 9.86
C PHE A 98 -8.07 1.00 9.79
N THR A 99 -8.13 0.34 10.95
CA THR A 99 -8.82 -0.94 11.09
C THR A 99 -10.08 -0.74 11.92
N THR A 100 -11.00 -1.68 11.80
CA THR A 100 -12.20 -1.72 12.62
C THR A 100 -12.15 -2.93 13.57
N ASP A 101 -13.03 -3.88 13.42
CA ASP A 101 -13.11 -5.02 14.34
C ASP A 101 -12.07 -6.11 14.09
N GLN A 102 -11.31 -6.02 13.02
CA GLN A 102 -10.27 -6.99 12.69
C GLN A 102 -8.91 -6.32 12.56
N PRO A 103 -7.84 -6.97 13.00
CA PRO A 103 -6.49 -6.50 12.68
C PRO A 103 -6.20 -6.68 11.19
N ALA A 104 -5.16 -6.04 10.71
CA ALA A 104 -4.71 -6.20 9.33
C ALA A 104 -3.23 -6.54 9.30
N GLU A 105 -2.86 -7.43 8.38
CA GLU A 105 -1.48 -7.74 8.05
C GLU A 105 -1.28 -7.46 6.58
N LEU A 106 -0.25 -6.70 6.23
CA LEU A 106 -0.01 -6.36 4.84
C LEU A 106 1.47 -6.32 4.51
N ILE A 107 1.77 -6.51 3.23
CA ILE A 107 3.10 -6.30 2.66
C ILE A 107 3.02 -5.04 1.81
N ILE A 108 3.99 -4.15 1.99
CA ILE A 108 4.06 -2.92 1.20
C ILE A 108 5.38 -2.91 0.43
N PHE A 109 5.28 -2.66 -0.88
CA PHE A 109 6.41 -2.48 -1.76
C PHE A 109 6.56 -1.00 -2.06
N TYR A 110 7.75 -0.45 -1.85
CA TYR A 110 8.06 0.95 -2.13
C TYR A 110 9.05 1.04 -3.30
N ALA A 111 8.66 1.77 -4.33
CA ALA A 111 9.55 2.07 -5.47
C ALA A 111 10.32 3.35 -5.18
N GLY A 112 11.21 3.29 -4.20
CA GLY A 112 11.90 4.46 -3.68
C GLY A 112 13.29 4.68 -4.26
N VAL A 113 13.96 5.67 -3.74
CA VAL A 113 15.34 6.01 -4.08
C VAL A 113 16.12 6.26 -2.80
N GLU A 114 17.45 6.13 -2.88
CA GLU A 114 18.31 6.37 -1.74
C GLU A 114 18.11 7.78 -1.18
N GLY A 115 18.10 7.89 0.15
CA GLY A 115 18.04 9.17 0.84
C GLY A 115 16.64 9.77 0.99
N ILE A 116 15.60 9.08 0.56
CA ILE A 116 14.21 9.58 0.65
C ILE A 116 13.45 8.75 1.68
N ASP A 117 12.76 9.42 2.61
CA ASP A 117 11.92 8.75 3.59
C ASP A 117 10.74 8.06 2.91
N LEU A 118 10.39 6.88 3.41
CA LEU A 118 9.27 6.11 2.83
C LEU A 118 7.92 6.72 3.18
N SER A 119 7.82 7.35 4.35
CA SER A 119 6.57 7.93 4.85
C SER A 119 6.90 9.22 5.58
N ILE A 120 6.11 10.26 5.32
CA ILE A 120 6.32 11.59 5.91
C ILE A 120 5.06 11.95 6.69
N PRO A 121 5.12 11.99 8.04
CA PRO A 121 3.95 12.37 8.82
C PRO A 121 3.61 13.84 8.62
N LEU A 122 2.33 14.19 8.69
CA LEU A 122 1.90 15.58 8.68
C LEU A 122 2.34 16.27 9.96
N PRO A 123 2.45 17.62 9.97
CA PRO A 123 2.81 18.36 11.18
C PRO A 123 1.87 17.98 12.33
N GLY A 124 2.48 17.66 13.48
CA GLY A 124 1.72 17.27 14.68
C GLY A 124 1.41 15.79 14.77
N GLU A 125 1.65 15.02 13.71
CA GLU A 125 1.43 13.59 13.71
C GLU A 125 2.70 12.83 14.10
N GLU A 126 2.52 11.66 14.69
CA GLU A 126 3.64 10.75 14.96
C GLU A 126 4.01 10.00 13.69
N ALA A 127 5.20 9.40 13.68
CA ALA A 127 5.61 8.56 12.56
C ALA A 127 4.71 7.34 12.46
N GLU A 128 4.45 6.90 11.22
CA GLU A 128 3.61 5.73 10.97
C GLU A 128 4.26 4.45 11.49
N TYR A 129 5.57 4.41 11.43
CA TYR A 129 6.36 3.26 11.89
C TYR A 129 7.80 3.66 12.17
#